data_47f63e2c3103e1c391c92e37cf11fbe5
#
_entry.id   47f63e2c3103e1c391c92e37cf11fbe5
#
_cell.length_a   1.000
_cell.length_b   1.000
_cell.length_c   1.000
_cell.angle_alpha   90.00
_cell.angle_beta   90.00
_cell.angle_gamma   90.00
#
_symmetry.space_group_name_H-M   'P 1'
#
loop_
_entity.id
_entity.type
_entity.pdbx_description
1 polymer ?
#
loop_
_entity_poly.entity_id
_entity_poly.type
_entity_poly.pdbx_seq_one_letter_code
_entity_poly.pdbx_strand_id
1 'polypeptide(L)'
;MGNINWLEKLGWEEDQVEELRMTGYAYIRQGKYDIALDFFQALTVLDPNNLYDAQTVGAIYVQLGQFDEAIKALEHALKLEGDHTPTLVNLCKALFMADKKDEGLKLAEILKDDKNPAVASQAEALLLAFAPSPLPKSKKKKS
;
A
#
# COMPACT_ATOMS: atom_id res chain seq x y z
N MET A 1 20.86 -2.50 19.72
CA MET A 1 20.12 -2.92 20.39
C MET A 1 19.20 -3.82 19.79
N GLY A 2 19.12 -4.82 20.09
CA GLY A 2 18.32 -5.80 19.49
C GLY A 2 16.87 -5.50 19.60
N ASN A 3 16.13 -6.03 18.73
CA ASN A 3 14.71 -5.90 18.79
C ASN A 3 14.15 -6.89 19.78
N ILE A 4 13.08 -6.48 20.43
CA ILE A 4 12.41 -7.38 21.34
C ILE A 4 11.60 -8.37 20.53
N ASN A 5 11.73 -9.63 20.87
CA ASN A 5 10.86 -10.64 20.26
C ASN A 5 9.58 -10.69 21.11
N TRP A 6 8.57 -9.99 20.64
CA TRP A 6 7.33 -9.85 21.39
C TRP A 6 6.54 -11.14 21.49
N LEU A 7 6.66 -12.03 20.50
CA LEU A 7 5.96 -13.30 20.56
C LEU A 7 6.49 -14.15 21.73
N GLU A 8 7.82 -14.19 21.81
CA GLU A 8 8.44 -14.94 22.89
C GLU A 8 8.11 -14.31 24.22
N LYS A 9 8.17 -12.99 24.30
CA LYS A 9 7.91 -12.28 25.52
C LYS A 9 6.50 -12.49 26.01
N LEU A 10 5.53 -12.56 25.11
CA LEU A 10 4.14 -12.78 25.46
C LEU A 10 3.77 -14.25 25.58
N GLY A 11 4.67 -15.14 25.21
CA GLY A 11 4.37 -16.56 25.19
C GLY A 11 3.38 -16.94 24.10
N TRP A 12 3.35 -16.18 23.02
CA TRP A 12 2.43 -16.45 21.93
C TRP A 12 3.03 -17.37 20.92
N GLU A 13 2.19 -18.17 20.30
CA GLU A 13 2.56 -19.08 19.25
C GLU A 13 2.07 -18.56 17.91
N GLU A 14 2.49 -19.22 16.86
CA GLU A 14 2.16 -18.80 15.51
C GLU A 14 0.68 -18.78 15.23
N ASP A 15 -0.06 -19.74 15.77
CA ASP A 15 -1.50 -19.80 15.54
C ASP A 15 -2.25 -18.65 16.22
N GLN A 16 -1.72 -18.13 17.32
CA GLN A 16 -2.31 -16.96 17.96
C GLN A 16 -2.12 -15.72 17.14
N VAL A 17 -0.96 -15.58 16.50
CA VAL A 17 -0.69 -14.48 15.58
C VAL A 17 -1.61 -14.58 14.37
N GLU A 18 -1.78 -15.79 13.85
CA GLU A 18 -2.64 -15.99 12.70
C GLU A 18 -4.10 -15.68 13.02
N GLU A 19 -4.55 -16.03 14.21
CA GLU A 19 -5.89 -15.70 14.66
C GLU A 19 -6.09 -14.18 14.68
N LEU A 20 -5.10 -13.45 15.18
CA LEU A 20 -5.15 -11.99 15.20
C LEU A 20 -5.24 -11.45 13.79
N ARG A 21 -4.47 -12.03 12.88
CA ARG A 21 -4.46 -11.60 11.48
C ARG A 21 -5.81 -11.83 10.81
N MET A 22 -6.39 -13.00 11.06
CA MET A 22 -7.69 -13.31 10.49
C MET A 22 -8.79 -12.37 11.00
N THR A 23 -8.70 -12.00 12.29
CA THR A 23 -9.64 -11.05 12.85
C THR A 23 -9.47 -9.68 12.19
N GLY A 24 -8.23 -9.27 11.98
CA GLY A 24 -7.98 -8.00 11.29
C GLY A 24 -8.56 -7.99 9.89
N TYR A 25 -8.40 -9.08 9.14
CA TYR A 25 -8.99 -9.18 7.80
C TYR A 25 -10.52 -9.14 7.84
N ALA A 26 -11.12 -9.73 8.88
CA ALA A 26 -12.56 -9.69 9.02
C ALA A 26 -13.05 -8.24 9.16
N TYR A 27 -12.32 -7.41 9.88
CA TYR A 27 -12.68 -6.00 10.01
C TYR A 27 -12.50 -5.26 8.68
N ILE A 28 -11.47 -5.60 7.91
CA ILE A 28 -11.30 -5.01 6.58
C ILE A 28 -12.52 -5.34 5.73
N ARG A 29 -12.94 -6.59 5.73
CA ARG A 29 -14.09 -7.00 4.91
C ARG A 29 -15.38 -6.30 5.32
N GLN A 30 -15.46 -5.87 6.57
CA GLN A 30 -16.62 -5.12 7.05
C GLN A 30 -16.49 -3.62 6.80
N GLY A 31 -15.37 -3.18 6.24
CA GLY A 31 -15.12 -1.76 6.02
C GLY A 31 -14.74 -1.00 7.27
N LYS A 32 -14.42 -1.72 8.35
CA LYS A 32 -14.05 -1.09 9.61
C LYS A 32 -12.54 -0.88 9.65
N TYR A 33 -12.08 0.05 8.82
CA TYR A 33 -10.65 0.24 8.60
C TYR A 33 -9.91 0.76 9.82
N ASP A 34 -10.55 1.60 10.65
CA ASP A 34 -9.91 2.09 11.86
C ASP A 34 -9.54 0.95 12.79
N ILE A 35 -10.47 0.01 12.98
CA ILE A 35 -10.23 -1.11 13.87
C ILE A 35 -9.20 -2.05 13.24
N ALA A 36 -9.34 -2.30 11.94
CA ALA A 36 -8.39 -3.17 11.24
C ALA A 36 -6.98 -2.61 11.34
N LEU A 37 -6.82 -1.30 11.28
CA LEU A 37 -5.51 -0.67 11.38
C LEU A 37 -4.85 -1.03 12.71
N ASP A 38 -5.58 -0.98 13.80
CA ASP A 38 -5.02 -1.33 15.11
C ASP A 38 -4.51 -2.76 15.13
N PHE A 39 -5.26 -3.67 14.52
CA PHE A 39 -4.85 -5.07 14.45
C PHE A 39 -3.56 -5.23 13.65
N PHE A 40 -3.49 -4.61 12.48
CA PHE A 40 -2.32 -4.79 11.62
C PHE A 40 -1.10 -4.03 12.13
N GLN A 41 -1.29 -2.91 12.82
CA GLN A 41 -0.16 -2.26 13.47
C GLN A 41 0.41 -3.15 14.56
N ALA A 42 -0.44 -3.80 15.34
CA ALA A 42 0.02 -4.76 16.34
C ALA A 42 0.77 -5.92 15.66
N LEU A 43 0.25 -6.40 14.54
CA LEU A 43 0.90 -7.50 13.83
C LEU A 43 2.29 -7.11 13.31
N THR A 44 2.49 -5.86 12.89
CA THR A 44 3.81 -5.44 12.43
C THR A 44 4.82 -5.40 13.57
N VAL A 45 4.35 -5.27 14.81
CA VAL A 45 5.22 -5.36 15.98
C VAL A 45 5.51 -6.83 16.32
N LEU A 46 4.47 -7.67 16.26
CA LEU A 46 4.61 -9.07 16.64
C LEU A 46 5.36 -9.89 15.59
N ASP A 47 5.20 -9.55 14.32
CA ASP A 47 5.79 -10.28 13.22
C ASP A 47 6.41 -9.27 12.23
N PRO A 48 7.50 -8.63 12.62
CA PRO A 48 8.00 -7.46 11.89
C PRO A 48 8.53 -7.71 10.50
N ASN A 49 8.80 -8.95 10.15
CA ASN A 49 9.31 -9.27 8.83
C ASN A 49 8.24 -9.78 7.88
N ASN A 50 6.98 -9.67 8.28
CA ASN A 50 5.89 -10.13 7.43
C ASN A 50 5.52 -9.02 6.46
N LEU A 51 5.86 -9.23 5.20
CA LEU A 51 5.59 -8.28 4.13
C LEU A 51 4.10 -7.95 4.02
N TYR A 52 3.27 -8.96 4.14
CA TYR A 52 1.84 -8.79 3.90
C TYR A 52 1.17 -7.95 4.99
N ASP A 53 1.63 -8.08 6.23
CA ASP A 53 1.11 -7.23 7.31
C ASP A 53 1.51 -5.78 7.08
N ALA A 54 2.77 -5.54 6.70
CA ALA A 54 3.25 -4.20 6.44
C ALA A 54 2.52 -3.56 5.27
N GLN A 55 2.32 -4.33 4.21
CA GLN A 55 1.62 -3.84 3.03
C GLN A 55 0.16 -3.56 3.35
N THR A 56 -0.46 -4.38 4.21
CA THR A 56 -1.85 -4.19 4.60
C THR A 56 -2.02 -2.88 5.38
N VAL A 57 -1.08 -2.56 6.25
CA VAL A 57 -1.13 -1.28 6.96
C VAL A 57 -1.17 -0.13 5.95
N GLY A 58 -0.31 -0.19 4.94
CA GLY A 58 -0.30 0.84 3.91
C GLY A 58 -1.60 0.92 3.14
N ALA A 59 -2.15 -0.25 2.77
CA ALA A 59 -3.41 -0.29 2.05
C ALA A 59 -4.56 0.28 2.87
N ILE A 60 -4.56 0.01 4.18
CA ILE A 60 -5.59 0.56 5.06
C ILE A 60 -5.47 2.08 5.12
N TYR A 61 -4.25 2.60 5.22
CA TYR A 61 -4.07 4.05 5.24
C TYR A 61 -4.58 4.69 3.94
N VAL A 62 -4.38 4.02 2.80
CA VAL A 62 -4.94 4.53 1.54
C VAL A 62 -6.46 4.61 1.64
N GLN A 63 -7.10 3.58 2.19
CA GLN A 63 -8.56 3.57 2.34
C GLN A 63 -9.04 4.66 3.29
N LEU A 64 -8.25 5.00 4.30
CA LEU A 64 -8.61 6.04 5.25
C LEU A 64 -8.26 7.44 4.74
N GLY A 65 -7.66 7.54 3.58
CA GLY A 65 -7.27 8.83 3.03
C GLY A 65 -6.06 9.44 3.69
N GLN A 66 -5.31 8.66 4.44
CA GLN A 66 -4.10 9.14 5.12
C GLN A 66 -2.89 8.77 4.27
N PHE A 67 -2.69 9.56 3.22
CA PHE A 67 -1.75 9.17 2.16
C PHE A 67 -0.30 9.31 2.55
N ASP A 68 0.06 10.27 3.40
CA ASP A 68 1.45 10.38 3.85
C ASP A 68 1.83 9.19 4.72
N GLU A 69 0.93 8.76 5.59
CA GLU A 69 1.16 7.56 6.40
C GLU A 69 1.21 6.33 5.53
N ALA A 70 0.37 6.28 4.50
CA ALA A 70 0.38 5.16 3.57
C ALA A 70 1.72 5.04 2.88
N ILE A 71 2.28 6.15 2.43
CA ILE A 71 3.57 6.15 1.75
C ILE A 71 4.65 5.57 2.68
N LYS A 72 4.68 6.02 3.93
CA LYS A 72 5.67 5.52 4.88
C LYS A 72 5.53 4.01 5.10
N ALA A 73 4.31 3.55 5.29
CA ALA A 73 4.07 2.13 5.53
C ALA A 73 4.44 1.29 4.32
N LEU A 74 4.10 1.77 3.12
CA LEU A 74 4.39 1.03 1.90
C LEU A 74 5.87 1.02 1.60
N GLU A 75 6.57 2.12 1.88
CA GLU A 75 8.02 2.15 1.73
C GLU A 75 8.68 1.17 2.69
N HIS A 76 8.14 1.04 3.89
CA HIS A 76 8.66 0.05 4.83
C HIS A 76 8.44 -1.37 4.28
N ALA A 77 7.27 -1.63 3.72
CA ALA A 77 7.00 -2.94 3.12
C ALA A 77 7.99 -3.24 2.00
N LEU A 78 8.33 -2.24 1.20
CA LEU A 78 9.29 -2.44 0.12
C LEU A 78 10.71 -2.71 0.62
N LYS A 79 11.03 -2.31 1.83
CA LYS A 79 12.32 -2.68 2.40
C LYS A 79 12.37 -4.17 2.70
N LEU A 80 11.22 -4.79 2.92
CA LEU A 80 11.17 -6.23 3.14
C LEU A 80 11.22 -6.99 1.82
N GLU A 81 10.57 -6.45 0.78
CA GLU A 81 10.63 -7.06 -0.54
C GLU A 81 10.40 -5.96 -1.56
N GLY A 82 11.46 -5.55 -2.22
CA GLY A 82 11.46 -4.34 -3.03
C GLY A 82 10.66 -4.38 -4.32
N ASP A 83 10.35 -5.58 -4.81
CA ASP A 83 9.64 -5.70 -6.08
C ASP A 83 8.23 -6.26 -5.94
N HIS A 84 7.65 -6.16 -4.75
CA HIS A 84 6.29 -6.68 -4.53
C HIS A 84 5.30 -5.76 -5.22
N THR A 85 4.75 -6.20 -6.35
CA THR A 85 3.95 -5.32 -7.21
C THR A 85 2.67 -4.80 -6.58
N PRO A 86 1.92 -5.57 -5.77
CA PRO A 86 0.76 -4.96 -5.10
C PRO A 86 1.14 -3.80 -4.19
N THR A 87 2.30 -3.87 -3.53
CA THR A 87 2.79 -2.76 -2.71
C THR A 87 3.13 -1.57 -3.59
N LEU A 88 3.77 -1.82 -4.73
CA LEU A 88 4.14 -0.74 -5.65
C LEU A 88 2.90 -0.04 -6.22
N VAL A 89 1.85 -0.80 -6.54
CA VAL A 89 0.61 -0.21 -7.04
C VAL A 89 -0.02 0.69 -5.98
N ASN A 90 -0.09 0.22 -4.75
CA ASN A 90 -0.64 1.03 -3.67
C ASN A 90 0.21 2.26 -3.40
N LEU A 91 1.53 2.13 -3.49
CA LEU A 91 2.41 3.27 -3.33
C LEU A 91 2.17 4.30 -4.43
N CYS A 92 1.99 3.83 -5.66
CA CYS A 92 1.70 4.71 -6.78
C CYS A 92 0.42 5.51 -6.53
N LYS A 93 -0.63 4.83 -6.08
CA LYS A 93 -1.89 5.51 -5.76
C LYS A 93 -1.68 6.55 -4.67
N ALA A 94 -0.96 6.18 -3.61
CA ALA A 94 -0.74 7.08 -2.49
C ALA A 94 0.06 8.30 -2.91
N LEU A 95 1.05 8.12 -3.79
CA LEU A 95 1.85 9.23 -4.26
C LEU A 95 1.00 10.24 -5.03
N PHE A 96 0.14 9.76 -5.92
CA PHE A 96 -0.75 10.66 -6.65
C PHE A 96 -1.70 11.38 -5.71
N MET A 97 -2.26 10.66 -4.76
CA MET A 97 -3.24 11.25 -3.85
C MET A 97 -2.59 12.18 -2.83
N ALA A 98 -1.31 12.03 -2.57
CA ALA A 98 -0.58 12.92 -1.67
C ALA A 98 0.02 14.13 -2.42
N ASP A 99 -0.36 14.29 -3.68
CA ASP A 99 0.12 15.38 -4.53
C ASP A 99 1.61 15.29 -4.82
N LYS A 100 2.13 14.07 -4.87
CA LYS A 100 3.50 13.83 -5.28
C LYS A 100 3.48 13.25 -6.69
N LYS A 101 2.97 14.06 -7.63
CA LYS A 101 2.71 13.61 -8.98
C LYS A 101 3.92 13.13 -9.74
N ASP A 102 5.04 13.81 -9.62
CA ASP A 102 6.22 13.42 -10.39
C ASP A 102 6.65 12.01 -10.02
N GLU A 103 6.68 11.71 -8.74
CA GLU A 103 7.06 10.38 -8.26
C GLU A 103 6.02 9.34 -8.69
N GLY A 104 4.74 9.71 -8.59
CA GLY A 104 3.67 8.81 -9.01
C GLY A 104 3.74 8.49 -10.48
N LEU A 105 4.02 9.50 -11.33
CA LEU A 105 4.13 9.29 -12.75
C LEU A 105 5.29 8.38 -13.11
N LYS A 106 6.43 8.58 -12.47
CA LYS A 106 7.59 7.73 -12.73
C LYS A 106 7.29 6.27 -12.39
N LEU A 107 6.65 6.05 -11.26
CA LEU A 107 6.34 4.68 -10.85
C LEU A 107 5.29 4.07 -11.77
N ALA A 108 4.26 4.82 -12.14
CA ALA A 108 3.22 4.32 -13.02
C ALA A 108 3.77 3.97 -14.39
N GLU A 109 4.72 4.77 -14.91
CA GLU A 109 5.35 4.47 -16.19
C GLU A 109 6.10 3.14 -16.16
N ILE A 110 6.69 2.83 -15.03
CA ILE A 110 7.36 1.54 -14.89
C ILE A 110 6.34 0.41 -14.81
N LEU A 111 5.29 0.61 -14.01
CA LEU A 111 4.33 -0.45 -13.76
C LEU A 111 3.43 -0.77 -14.94
N LYS A 112 3.25 0.19 -15.87
CA LYS A 112 2.39 -0.09 -17.02
C LYS A 112 2.92 -1.19 -17.91
N ASP A 113 4.23 -1.46 -17.81
CA ASP A 113 4.85 -2.52 -18.60
C ASP A 113 5.02 -3.81 -17.80
N ASP A 114 4.36 -3.93 -16.66
CA ASP A 114 4.48 -5.12 -15.84
C ASP A 114 3.90 -6.34 -16.55
N LYS A 115 4.48 -7.50 -16.30
CA LYS A 115 4.02 -8.73 -16.91
C LYS A 115 2.61 -9.10 -16.48
N ASN A 116 2.21 -8.71 -15.28
CA ASN A 116 0.87 -9.00 -14.79
C ASN A 116 -0.11 -8.00 -15.39
N PRO A 117 -1.06 -8.46 -16.24
CA PRO A 117 -1.98 -7.53 -16.90
C PRO A 117 -2.81 -6.69 -15.92
N ALA A 118 -3.12 -7.23 -14.75
CA ALA A 118 -3.88 -6.48 -13.76
C ALA A 118 -3.08 -5.30 -13.24
N VAL A 119 -1.78 -5.50 -13.02
CA VAL A 119 -0.89 -4.43 -12.57
C VAL A 119 -0.74 -3.38 -13.66
N ALA A 120 -0.50 -3.83 -14.90
CA ALA A 120 -0.34 -2.93 -16.03
C ALA A 120 -1.59 -2.08 -16.24
N SER A 121 -2.77 -2.71 -16.15
CA SER A 121 -4.03 -2.00 -16.32
C SER A 121 -4.25 -0.95 -15.24
N GLN A 122 -3.90 -1.27 -14.00
CA GLN A 122 -4.06 -0.31 -12.92
C GLN A 122 -3.12 0.88 -13.10
N ALA A 123 -1.90 0.61 -13.56
CA ALA A 123 -0.94 1.68 -13.81
C ALA A 123 -1.42 2.59 -14.94
N GLU A 124 -1.96 1.99 -16.00
CA GLU A 124 -2.50 2.77 -17.10
C GLU A 124 -3.67 3.62 -16.64
N ALA A 125 -4.53 3.08 -15.82
CA ALA A 125 -5.66 3.84 -15.29
C ALA A 125 -5.18 5.03 -14.47
N LEU A 126 -4.14 4.84 -13.67
CA LEU A 126 -3.58 5.94 -12.88
C LEU A 126 -2.96 7.01 -13.77
N LEU A 127 -2.29 6.59 -14.82
CA LEU A 127 -1.74 7.56 -15.78
C LEU A 127 -2.85 8.35 -16.45
N LEU A 128 -3.92 7.70 -16.84
CA LEU A 128 -5.04 8.40 -17.46
C LEU A 128 -5.69 9.38 -16.48
N ALA A 129 -5.78 9.02 -15.22
CA ALA A 129 -6.44 9.85 -14.25
C ALA A 129 -5.61 11.05 -13.81
N PHE A 130 -4.31 10.88 -13.72
CA PHE A 130 -3.46 11.90 -13.10
C PHE A 130 -2.42 12.52 -14.00
N ALA A 131 -2.10 11.93 -15.14
CA ALA A 131 -1.13 12.54 -16.04
C ALA A 131 -1.74 13.77 -16.66
N PRO A 132 -0.93 14.80 -16.91
CA PRO A 132 -1.46 15.99 -17.59
C PRO A 132 -1.89 15.62 -18.98
N SER A 133 -3.02 16.11 -19.37
CA SER A 133 -3.55 15.82 -20.67
C SER A 133 -2.85 16.68 -21.70
N PRO A 134 -2.26 16.08 -22.69
CA PRO A 134 -1.60 16.86 -23.70
C PRO A 134 -2.55 17.48 -24.60
N LEU A 135 -3.66 16.89 -24.80
CA LEU A 135 -4.45 17.37 -25.72
C LEU A 135 -5.40 18.28 -25.39
N PRO A 136 -5.98 18.27 -24.57
CA PRO A 136 -7.06 19.12 -24.48
C PRO A 136 -6.75 20.47 -24.79
N LYS A 137 -5.70 20.89 -24.39
CA LYS A 137 -5.49 22.17 -24.62
C LYS A 137 -5.44 22.43 -25.95
N SER A 138 -4.95 21.71 -26.61
CA SER A 138 -4.79 22.08 -27.90
C SER A 138 -6.02 22.05 -28.57
N LYS A 139 -6.62 21.12 -28.58
CA LYS A 139 -7.67 21.03 -29.34
C LYS A 139 -8.67 21.84 -28.98
N LYS A 140 -8.73 22.07 -28.03
CA LYS A 140 -9.72 22.77 -27.69
C LYS A 140 -9.53 24.05 -27.95
N LYS A 141 -8.66 24.29 -28.25
CA LYS A 141 -8.48 25.45 -28.47
C LYS A 141 -8.72 25.92 -29.61
N LYS A 142 -8.96 25.43 -30.10
CA LYS A 142 -9.30 25.80 -30.97
C LYS A 142 -10.15 26.24 -31.11
N SER A 143 -10.28 26.19 -30.71
CA SER A 143 -11.15 26.51 -30.67
C SER A 143 -11.55 26.93 -30.81
#